data_abf3056dcb566a0d1744ff2300ab03aa
#
_entry.id   abf3056dcb566a0d1744ff2300ab03aa
#
_cell.length_a   1.000
_cell.length_b   1.000
_cell.length_c   1.000
_cell.angle_alpha   90.00
_cell.angle_beta   90.00
_cell.angle_gamma   90.00
#
_symmetry.space_group_name_H-M   'P 1'
#
loop_
_entity.id
_entity.type
_entity.pdbx_description
1 polymer ?
#
loop_
_entity_poly.entity_id
_entity_poly.type
_entity_poly.pdbx_seq_one_letter_code
_entity_poly.pdbx_strand_id
1 'polypeptide(L)'
;MEQPFTHSGTRDPAPSPREQENAALARQAAAAGIVLLKNRGVLPLNPGAPVALFGAGAGRTVKGGTGSGDVNNRASVSIWQDLKGAKAALYVISRIAGEGKDRRLEPGDYYLSDAERADLQTLDESGLPVVLLLNAGGPVELTGLLDGMQHLDAILQLSQLGQQGGQAVADVLLGRAVPEGKLTATWARRYDDIPCARAFGSLKGDVSQDTYRDGVYVGYRYFDSFGVRPLFAFGFGLSYTTFALRAAGLDVQPGHLAVQVEVANTGARFAGREVAQVYLSAPQGELPRERRRLAGFAKTRRLAPGETQTLTLEIPQKQLAAFHPEQNAWVVDAGLYGVWVGNSSDALRLCAMLEVDAAVTLERTHPICPPQHPIGELGAAPGAQDREADQWRQKVEYDLPVYKFVPVAPAAPAPAAPLLAEGDLDSLVPLL
;
A
#
# COMPACT_ATOMS: atom_id res chain seq x y z
N MET A 1 -21.99 30.73 29.33
CA MET A 1 -21.47 30.13 28.09
C MET A 1 -21.37 28.65 28.32
N GLU A 2 -22.32 27.88 27.78
CA GLU A 2 -22.24 26.44 27.84
C GLU A 2 -21.05 25.98 27.01
N GLN A 3 -20.18 25.17 27.60
CA GLN A 3 -19.03 24.63 26.90
C GLN A 3 -19.55 23.67 25.81
N PRO A 4 -19.19 23.85 24.54
CA PRO A 4 -19.75 23.05 23.44
C PRO A 4 -19.25 21.59 23.40
N PHE A 5 -18.45 21.16 24.36
CA PHE A 5 -17.92 19.81 24.48
C PHE A 5 -18.20 19.24 25.86
N THR A 6 -19.44 18.92 26.12
CA THR A 6 -19.74 17.98 27.19
C THR A 6 -19.25 16.59 26.74
N HIS A 7 -18.35 15.99 27.49
CA HIS A 7 -17.96 14.58 27.33
C HIS A 7 -19.15 13.69 27.74
N SER A 8 -20.20 13.72 26.93
CA SER A 8 -21.33 12.82 27.10
C SER A 8 -20.90 11.43 26.65
N GLY A 9 -21.11 10.43 27.40
CA GLY A 9 -20.94 9.05 26.99
C GLY A 9 -19.94 8.22 27.79
N THR A 10 -19.00 8.84 28.52
CA THR A 10 -18.05 8.08 29.33
C THR A 10 -18.63 7.53 30.64
N ARG A 11 -19.81 7.98 31.07
CA ARG A 11 -20.49 7.55 32.31
C ARG A 11 -21.67 6.60 32.11
N ASP A 12 -22.22 6.55 30.89
CA ASP A 12 -23.28 5.58 30.56
C ASP A 12 -22.63 4.24 30.18
N PRO A 13 -22.93 3.13 30.90
CA PRO A 13 -22.40 1.80 30.57
C PRO A 13 -23.03 1.23 29.28
N ALA A 14 -24.17 1.71 28.83
CA ALA A 14 -24.83 1.25 27.61
C ALA A 14 -24.24 1.95 26.37
N PRO A 15 -23.89 1.21 25.30
CA PRO A 15 -23.45 1.81 24.04
C PRO A 15 -24.59 2.62 23.41
N SER A 16 -24.33 3.87 23.06
CA SER A 16 -25.29 4.68 22.31
C SER A 16 -25.51 4.12 20.89
N PRO A 17 -26.61 4.46 20.20
CA PRO A 17 -26.83 4.08 18.81
C PRO A 17 -25.67 4.45 17.90
N ARG A 18 -25.09 5.64 18.06
CA ARG A 18 -23.92 6.12 17.30
C ARG A 18 -22.68 5.25 17.54
N GLU A 19 -22.43 4.83 18.80
CA GLU A 19 -21.31 3.93 19.09
C GLU A 19 -21.52 2.55 18.45
N GLN A 20 -22.75 2.05 18.41
CA GLN A 20 -23.09 0.78 17.75
C GLN A 20 -22.89 0.87 16.23
N GLU A 21 -23.34 1.95 15.60
CA GLU A 21 -23.15 2.20 14.17
C GLU A 21 -21.65 2.33 13.83
N ASN A 22 -20.90 3.10 14.62
CA ASN A 22 -19.45 3.24 14.44
C ASN A 22 -18.71 1.92 14.65
N ALA A 23 -19.13 1.08 15.60
CA ALA A 23 -18.55 -0.24 15.81
C ALA A 23 -18.79 -1.16 14.60
N ALA A 24 -20.00 -1.13 14.03
CA ALA A 24 -20.32 -1.89 12.83
C ALA A 24 -19.50 -1.42 11.62
N LEU A 25 -19.35 -0.10 11.44
CA LEU A 25 -18.50 0.47 10.40
C LEU A 25 -17.03 0.11 10.60
N ALA A 26 -16.52 0.19 11.84
CA ALA A 26 -15.15 -0.20 12.18
C ALA A 26 -14.87 -1.68 11.85
N ARG A 27 -15.82 -2.58 12.13
CA ARG A 27 -15.74 -4.00 11.76
C ARG A 27 -15.63 -4.19 10.24
N GLN A 28 -16.47 -3.50 9.48
CA GLN A 28 -16.45 -3.57 8.01
C GLN A 28 -15.14 -3.04 7.44
N ALA A 29 -14.68 -1.89 7.95
CA ALA A 29 -13.42 -1.28 7.50
C ALA A 29 -12.22 -2.17 7.82
N ALA A 30 -12.18 -2.76 9.02
CA ALA A 30 -11.13 -3.70 9.41
C ALA A 30 -11.12 -4.93 8.49
N ALA A 31 -12.28 -5.55 8.23
CA ALA A 31 -12.37 -6.70 7.32
C ALA A 31 -11.93 -6.37 5.89
N ALA A 32 -12.30 -5.18 5.39
CA ALA A 32 -11.90 -4.70 4.05
C ALA A 32 -10.40 -4.36 3.95
N GLY A 33 -9.74 -4.07 5.08
CA GLY A 33 -8.31 -3.79 5.16
C GLY A 33 -7.43 -5.04 5.29
N ILE A 34 -7.98 -6.20 5.66
CA ILE A 34 -7.22 -7.45 5.75
C ILE A 34 -6.74 -7.89 4.37
N VAL A 35 -5.43 -8.17 4.26
CA VAL A 35 -4.80 -8.61 3.02
C VAL A 35 -4.51 -10.11 3.07
N LEU A 36 -5.04 -10.86 2.13
CA LEU A 36 -4.74 -12.28 1.95
C LEU A 36 -3.46 -12.40 1.10
N LEU A 37 -2.37 -12.88 1.72
CA LEU A 37 -1.06 -13.00 1.08
C LEU A 37 -0.82 -14.38 0.46
N LYS A 38 -1.42 -15.41 1.03
CA LYS A 38 -1.32 -16.81 0.55
C LYS A 38 -2.62 -17.54 0.92
N ASN A 39 -3.08 -18.41 0.03
CA ASN A 39 -4.15 -19.35 0.31
C ASN A 39 -4.05 -20.55 -0.63
N ARG A 40 -3.80 -21.73 -0.08
CA ARG A 40 -3.78 -23.01 -0.80
C ARG A 40 -5.14 -23.74 -0.77
N GLY A 41 -6.21 -22.99 -0.49
CA GLY A 41 -7.58 -23.52 -0.45
C GLY A 41 -8.08 -23.87 0.96
N VAL A 42 -7.30 -23.59 2.03
CA VAL A 42 -7.75 -23.79 3.42
C VAL A 42 -8.80 -22.76 3.82
N LEU A 43 -8.73 -21.54 3.26
CA LEU A 43 -9.69 -20.48 3.53
C LEU A 43 -10.71 -20.32 2.39
N PRO A 44 -11.95 -19.98 2.71
CA PRO A 44 -12.52 -19.82 4.06
C PRO A 44 -12.68 -21.14 4.81
N LEU A 45 -12.52 -21.09 6.13
CA LEU A 45 -12.70 -22.23 7.01
C LEU A 45 -14.17 -22.70 7.06
N ASN A 46 -14.38 -24.00 7.21
CA ASN A 46 -15.74 -24.53 7.42
C ASN A 46 -16.23 -24.21 8.83
N PRO A 47 -17.36 -23.50 8.99
CA PRO A 47 -17.98 -23.32 10.29
C PRO A 47 -18.34 -24.67 10.95
N GLY A 48 -18.02 -24.82 12.22
CA GLY A 48 -18.33 -26.03 12.99
C GLY A 48 -17.18 -27.02 13.13
N ALA A 49 -16.07 -26.87 12.39
CA ALA A 49 -14.88 -27.70 12.58
C ALA A 49 -13.95 -27.14 13.67
N PRO A 50 -13.34 -27.97 14.55
CA PRO A 50 -12.47 -27.47 15.62
C PRO A 50 -11.22 -26.80 15.08
N VAL A 51 -10.78 -25.73 15.75
CA VAL A 51 -9.55 -25.01 15.44
C VAL A 51 -8.62 -25.00 16.65
N ALA A 52 -7.33 -25.15 16.41
CA ALA A 52 -6.29 -24.94 17.41
C ALA A 52 -5.71 -23.54 17.26
N LEU A 53 -5.63 -22.76 18.33
CA LEU A 53 -5.19 -21.38 18.29
C LEU A 53 -3.91 -21.19 19.09
N PHE A 54 -2.88 -20.62 18.46
CA PHE A 54 -1.52 -20.48 18.97
C PHE A 54 -1.00 -19.05 18.77
N GLY A 55 0.14 -18.79 19.44
CA GLY A 55 0.87 -17.54 19.33
C GLY A 55 0.45 -16.49 20.37
N ALA A 56 1.40 -15.64 20.77
CA ALA A 56 1.19 -14.63 21.81
C ALA A 56 0.09 -13.60 21.44
N GLY A 57 -0.14 -13.37 20.15
CA GLY A 57 -1.17 -12.46 19.64
C GLY A 57 -2.60 -12.97 19.72
N ALA A 58 -2.79 -14.27 19.94
CA ALA A 58 -4.12 -14.89 19.97
C ALA A 58 -5.02 -14.33 21.08
N GLY A 59 -4.46 -14.21 22.30
CA GLY A 59 -5.19 -13.66 23.45
C GLY A 59 -5.15 -12.14 23.57
N ARG A 60 -4.27 -11.46 22.83
CA ARG A 60 -4.09 -10.01 22.88
C ARG A 60 -3.90 -9.42 21.49
N THR A 61 -5.00 -9.10 20.86
CA THR A 61 -5.00 -8.44 19.56
C THR A 61 -4.48 -7.01 19.67
N VAL A 62 -3.51 -6.64 18.84
CA VAL A 62 -3.00 -5.27 18.71
C VAL A 62 -4.02 -4.45 17.92
N LYS A 63 -4.67 -3.52 18.59
CA LYS A 63 -5.75 -2.68 18.02
C LYS A 63 -5.23 -1.43 17.30
N GLY A 64 -4.10 -0.89 17.74
CA GLY A 64 -3.51 0.35 17.26
C GLY A 64 -2.03 0.46 17.63
N GLY A 65 -1.37 1.52 17.19
CA GLY A 65 0.01 1.85 17.53
C GLY A 65 0.17 2.39 18.95
N THR A 66 1.40 2.78 19.28
CA THR A 66 1.73 3.53 20.51
C THR A 66 1.52 5.03 20.30
N GLY A 67 1.56 5.83 21.37
CA GLY A 67 1.37 7.28 21.29
C GLY A 67 -0.08 7.65 20.96
N SER A 68 -0.28 8.58 20.05
CA SER A 68 -1.60 9.05 19.63
C SER A 68 -2.49 7.96 19.01
N GLY A 69 -1.89 6.88 18.54
CA GLY A 69 -2.59 5.70 18.02
C GLY A 69 -3.15 4.76 19.10
N ASP A 70 -2.79 4.94 20.37
CA ASP A 70 -3.30 4.13 21.49
C ASP A 70 -4.59 4.73 22.07
N VAL A 71 -5.68 4.52 21.36
CA VAL A 71 -6.98 5.06 21.72
C VAL A 71 -7.63 4.21 22.80
N ASN A 72 -8.20 4.86 23.82
CA ASN A 72 -9.03 4.21 24.84
C ASN A 72 -10.39 3.82 24.26
N ASN A 73 -10.62 2.53 24.12
CA ASN A 73 -11.90 1.99 23.68
C ASN A 73 -12.74 1.55 24.87
N ARG A 74 -14.07 1.67 24.78
CA ARG A 74 -15.00 1.10 25.76
C ARG A 74 -14.88 -0.43 25.81
N ALA A 75 -14.68 -1.06 24.67
CA ALA A 75 -14.48 -2.50 24.53
C ALA A 75 -13.56 -2.80 23.36
N SER A 76 -12.83 -3.89 23.40
CA SER A 76 -12.12 -4.45 22.27
C SER A 76 -12.36 -5.95 22.19
N VAL A 77 -12.44 -6.47 20.95
CA VAL A 77 -12.65 -7.90 20.70
C VAL A 77 -11.33 -8.51 20.27
N SER A 78 -10.88 -9.52 21.01
CA SER A 78 -9.68 -10.30 20.63
C SER A 78 -10.03 -11.35 19.57
N ILE A 79 -9.00 -11.83 18.87
CA ILE A 79 -9.15 -12.89 17.84
C ILE A 79 -9.70 -14.18 18.47
N TRP A 80 -9.38 -14.41 19.74
CA TRP A 80 -9.78 -15.59 20.49
C TRP A 80 -11.30 -15.78 20.66
N GLN A 81 -12.07 -14.73 20.73
CA GLN A 81 -13.48 -14.81 21.18
C GLN A 81 -14.46 -15.38 20.15
N ASP A 82 -14.17 -15.26 18.84
CA ASP A 82 -15.14 -15.57 17.78
C ASP A 82 -14.83 -16.84 16.95
N LEU A 83 -13.73 -17.54 17.23
CA LEU A 83 -13.28 -18.68 16.43
C LEU A 83 -13.76 -20.02 16.97
N LYS A 84 -15.06 -20.22 17.08
CA LYS A 84 -15.61 -21.53 17.39
C LYS A 84 -15.85 -22.33 16.11
N GLY A 85 -15.14 -23.44 15.96
CA GLY A 85 -15.56 -24.50 15.07
C GLY A 85 -14.89 -24.65 13.71
N ALA A 86 -13.62 -24.29 13.52
CA ALA A 86 -12.88 -24.58 12.30
C ALA A 86 -11.82 -25.69 12.47
N LYS A 87 -11.35 -26.32 11.38
CA LYS A 87 -10.36 -27.41 11.41
C LYS A 87 -9.05 -26.98 10.75
N ALA A 88 -8.24 -26.19 11.48
CA ALA A 88 -6.90 -25.75 11.11
C ALA A 88 -6.15 -25.27 12.34
N ALA A 89 -4.85 -25.13 12.28
CA ALA A 89 -4.01 -24.42 13.24
C ALA A 89 -3.92 -22.95 12.84
N LEU A 90 -4.36 -22.05 13.71
CA LEU A 90 -4.20 -20.61 13.55
C LEU A 90 -3.03 -20.16 14.40
N TYR A 91 -2.04 -19.50 13.82
CA TYR A 91 -0.91 -18.93 14.56
C TYR A 91 -0.88 -17.41 14.40
N VAL A 92 -0.95 -16.70 15.52
CA VAL A 92 -1.04 -15.23 15.55
C VAL A 92 0.27 -14.61 16.00
N ILE A 93 0.93 -13.94 15.09
CA ILE A 93 2.09 -13.08 15.36
C ILE A 93 1.59 -11.65 15.58
N SER A 94 1.97 -11.04 16.69
CA SER A 94 1.65 -9.63 16.97
C SER A 94 2.90 -8.80 17.17
N ARG A 95 2.91 -7.60 16.59
CA ARG A 95 3.98 -6.61 16.74
C ARG A 95 3.37 -5.24 17.00
N ILE A 96 3.96 -4.51 17.93
CA ILE A 96 3.58 -3.14 18.27
C ILE A 96 4.67 -2.20 17.79
N ALA A 97 4.28 -1.18 17.05
CA ALA A 97 5.09 -0.03 16.70
C ALA A 97 4.21 1.23 16.71
N GLY A 98 4.79 2.39 16.83
CA GLY A 98 4.08 3.66 16.83
C GLY A 98 5.03 4.81 17.10
N GLU A 99 4.49 5.97 17.40
CA GLU A 99 5.27 7.17 17.67
C GLU A 99 6.32 6.96 18.75
N GLY A 100 7.57 7.33 18.46
CA GLY A 100 8.71 7.20 19.39
C GLY A 100 9.19 5.78 19.66
N LYS A 101 8.68 4.77 18.91
CA LYS A 101 9.12 3.38 19.05
C LYS A 101 9.21 2.71 17.69
N ASP A 102 10.37 2.85 17.06
CA ASP A 102 10.68 2.16 15.82
C ASP A 102 10.81 0.65 16.00
N ARG A 103 10.53 -0.09 14.93
CA ARG A 103 10.77 -1.50 14.82
C ARG A 103 12.29 -1.79 14.80
N ARG A 104 12.70 -2.87 15.45
CA ARG A 104 14.09 -3.27 15.55
C ARG A 104 14.39 -4.50 14.72
N LEU A 105 15.62 -4.59 14.20
CA LEU A 105 16.13 -5.77 13.49
C LEU A 105 16.56 -6.86 14.47
N GLU A 106 15.63 -7.35 15.24
CA GLU A 106 15.87 -8.37 16.26
C GLU A 106 14.78 -9.44 16.28
N PRO A 107 15.07 -10.66 16.83
CA PRO A 107 14.06 -11.69 17.05
C PRO A 107 12.91 -11.19 17.92
N GLY A 108 11.67 -11.49 17.50
CA GLY A 108 10.46 -11.04 18.19
C GLY A 108 9.97 -9.67 17.75
N ASP A 109 10.69 -8.98 16.86
CA ASP A 109 10.24 -7.74 16.24
C ASP A 109 10.21 -7.89 14.71
N TYR A 110 11.23 -7.45 13.95
CA TYR A 110 11.28 -7.65 12.51
C TYR A 110 11.45 -9.13 12.14
N TYR A 111 12.30 -9.82 12.87
CA TYR A 111 12.48 -11.27 12.71
C TYR A 111 11.55 -12.05 13.65
N LEU A 112 11.26 -13.29 13.26
CA LEU A 112 10.61 -14.23 14.16
C LEU A 112 11.51 -14.55 15.35
N SER A 113 10.94 -14.64 16.54
CA SER A 113 11.63 -15.16 17.70
C SER A 113 11.91 -16.67 17.57
N ASP A 114 12.83 -17.19 18.36
CA ASP A 114 13.13 -18.62 18.38
C ASP A 114 11.90 -19.44 18.81
N ALA A 115 11.12 -18.92 19.76
CA ALA A 115 9.87 -19.56 20.19
C ALA A 115 8.84 -19.62 19.04
N GLU A 116 8.65 -18.54 18.31
CA GLU A 116 7.73 -18.51 17.15
C GLU A 116 8.19 -19.49 16.06
N ARG A 117 9.50 -19.60 15.81
CA ARG A 117 10.05 -20.55 14.84
C ARG A 117 9.81 -22.00 15.29
N ALA A 118 10.06 -22.30 16.56
CA ALA A 118 9.85 -23.64 17.13
C ALA A 118 8.38 -24.03 17.12
N ASP A 119 7.48 -23.12 17.49
CA ASP A 119 6.03 -23.36 17.44
C ASP A 119 5.56 -23.67 16.00
N LEU A 120 5.96 -22.83 15.05
CA LEU A 120 5.58 -23.00 13.64
C LEU A 120 6.15 -24.28 13.02
N GLN A 121 7.38 -24.65 13.39
CA GLN A 121 7.96 -25.93 12.99
C GLN A 121 7.16 -27.10 13.56
N THR A 122 6.79 -27.06 14.85
CA THR A 122 5.98 -28.09 15.49
C THR A 122 4.62 -28.24 14.80
N LEU A 123 4.01 -27.10 14.42
CA LEU A 123 2.74 -27.11 13.70
C LEU A 123 2.88 -27.68 12.28
N ASP A 124 3.97 -27.37 11.58
CA ASP A 124 4.26 -27.95 10.27
C ASP A 124 4.44 -29.47 10.34
N GLU A 125 5.19 -29.95 11.35
CA GLU A 125 5.41 -31.39 11.61
C GLU A 125 4.13 -32.13 12.00
N SER A 126 3.12 -31.43 12.54
CA SER A 126 1.82 -32.02 12.86
C SER A 126 0.99 -32.40 11.63
N GLY A 127 1.32 -31.88 10.46
CA GLY A 127 0.59 -32.07 9.22
C GLY A 127 -0.76 -31.32 9.17
N LEU A 128 -1.09 -30.48 10.15
CA LEU A 128 -2.30 -29.66 10.11
C LEU A 128 -2.10 -28.46 9.19
N PRO A 129 -3.12 -28.05 8.43
CA PRO A 129 -3.09 -26.78 7.71
C PRO A 129 -2.84 -25.62 8.66
N VAL A 130 -1.80 -24.84 8.40
CA VAL A 130 -1.43 -23.67 9.22
C VAL A 130 -1.88 -22.39 8.54
N VAL A 131 -2.62 -21.56 9.26
CA VAL A 131 -3.02 -20.22 8.87
C VAL A 131 -2.26 -19.23 9.72
N LEU A 132 -1.36 -18.47 9.11
CA LEU A 132 -0.58 -17.44 9.79
C LEU A 132 -1.31 -16.09 9.74
N LEU A 133 -1.53 -15.52 10.91
CA LEU A 133 -2.20 -14.23 11.11
C LEU A 133 -1.18 -13.20 11.60
N LEU A 134 -0.89 -12.19 10.78
CA LEU A 134 0.09 -11.16 11.08
C LEU A 134 -0.62 -9.89 11.58
N ASN A 135 -0.71 -9.74 12.87
CA ASN A 135 -1.25 -8.53 13.51
C ASN A 135 -0.09 -7.56 13.80
N ALA A 136 0.44 -6.97 12.74
CA ALA A 136 1.57 -6.06 12.76
C ALA A 136 1.33 -4.89 11.82
N GLY A 137 1.69 -3.68 12.21
CA GLY A 137 1.51 -2.46 11.39
C GLY A 137 2.43 -2.39 10.17
N GLY A 138 3.46 -3.24 10.09
CA GLY A 138 4.42 -3.29 8.99
C GLY A 138 4.95 -4.70 8.74
N PRO A 139 5.91 -4.86 7.81
CA PRO A 139 6.45 -6.15 7.42
C PRO A 139 7.10 -6.92 8.57
N VAL A 140 7.02 -8.24 8.50
CA VAL A 140 7.79 -9.22 9.28
C VAL A 140 8.53 -10.10 8.28
N GLU A 141 9.78 -10.47 8.54
CA GLU A 141 10.50 -11.36 7.64
C GLU A 141 9.93 -12.77 7.68
N LEU A 142 9.50 -13.26 6.53
CA LEU A 142 8.83 -14.55 6.39
C LEU A 142 9.53 -15.50 5.40
N THR A 143 10.66 -15.09 4.81
CA THR A 143 11.30 -15.85 3.74
C THR A 143 11.61 -17.29 4.15
N GLY A 144 12.18 -17.49 5.32
CA GLY A 144 12.48 -18.82 5.84
C GLY A 144 11.24 -19.70 6.06
N LEU A 145 10.11 -19.11 6.46
CA LEU A 145 8.85 -19.84 6.61
C LEU A 145 8.26 -20.26 5.27
N LEU A 146 8.24 -19.34 4.30
CA LEU A 146 7.66 -19.59 2.98
C LEU A 146 8.42 -20.66 2.19
N ASP A 147 9.74 -20.71 2.38
CA ASP A 147 10.61 -21.65 1.70
C ASP A 147 10.71 -23.01 2.47
N GLY A 148 10.48 -23.03 3.79
CA GLY A 148 10.70 -24.19 4.66
C GLY A 148 9.45 -24.97 5.05
N MET A 149 8.30 -24.30 5.25
CA MET A 149 7.07 -24.94 5.74
C MET A 149 6.24 -25.55 4.61
N GLN A 150 5.86 -26.82 4.79
CA GLN A 150 5.00 -27.55 3.85
C GLN A 150 3.51 -27.27 4.06
N HIS A 151 3.09 -27.09 5.29
CA HIS A 151 1.68 -26.93 5.71
C HIS A 151 1.31 -25.49 6.06
N LEU A 152 2.14 -24.50 5.71
CA LEU A 152 1.74 -23.09 5.77
C LEU A 152 0.78 -22.78 4.61
N ASP A 153 -0.51 -22.99 4.82
CA ASP A 153 -1.52 -22.97 3.76
C ASP A 153 -2.17 -21.63 3.53
N ALA A 154 -2.18 -20.74 4.53
CA ALA A 154 -2.64 -19.37 4.35
C ALA A 154 -1.85 -18.36 5.18
N ILE A 155 -1.77 -17.14 4.69
CA ILE A 155 -1.17 -16.00 5.39
C ILE A 155 -2.09 -14.79 5.19
N LEU A 156 -2.45 -14.13 6.30
CA LEU A 156 -3.20 -12.89 6.29
C LEU A 156 -2.41 -11.79 7.00
N GLN A 157 -2.24 -10.66 6.34
CA GLN A 157 -1.79 -9.42 6.97
C GLN A 157 -3.01 -8.70 7.53
N LEU A 158 -3.07 -8.60 8.84
CA LEU A 158 -4.20 -7.99 9.56
C LEU A 158 -4.00 -6.50 9.78
N SER A 159 -2.74 -6.03 9.83
CA SER A 159 -2.38 -4.68 10.28
C SER A 159 -2.84 -4.43 11.72
N GLN A 160 -3.30 -3.23 12.03
CA GLN A 160 -3.84 -2.83 13.32
C GLN A 160 -5.36 -2.56 13.18
N LEU A 161 -6.17 -3.51 13.61
CA LEU A 161 -7.57 -3.64 13.22
C LEU A 161 -8.57 -2.81 14.03
N GLY A 162 -8.11 -2.05 15.02
CA GLY A 162 -9.01 -1.29 15.89
C GLY A 162 -9.85 -2.16 16.84
N GLN A 163 -10.91 -1.57 17.36
CA GLN A 163 -11.71 -2.19 18.44
C GLN A 163 -12.47 -3.47 18.03
N GLN A 164 -12.82 -3.61 16.75
CA GLN A 164 -13.62 -4.74 16.23
C GLN A 164 -12.75 -5.77 15.48
N GLY A 165 -11.44 -5.75 15.71
CA GLY A 165 -10.46 -6.54 14.97
C GLY A 165 -10.74 -8.06 15.01
N GLY A 166 -11.02 -8.62 16.18
CA GLY A 166 -11.30 -10.05 16.30
C GLY A 166 -12.53 -10.50 15.51
N GLN A 167 -13.59 -9.70 15.50
CA GLN A 167 -14.79 -10.00 14.72
C GLN A 167 -14.54 -9.89 13.22
N ALA A 168 -13.78 -8.88 12.79
CA ALA A 168 -13.39 -8.71 11.39
C ALA A 168 -12.54 -9.88 10.88
N VAL A 169 -11.58 -10.35 11.69
CA VAL A 169 -10.77 -11.54 11.39
C VAL A 169 -11.66 -12.78 11.26
N ALA A 170 -12.56 -13.00 12.22
CA ALA A 170 -13.49 -14.13 12.16
C ALA A 170 -14.37 -14.08 10.90
N ASP A 171 -14.86 -12.92 10.51
CA ASP A 171 -15.66 -12.76 9.28
C ASP A 171 -14.87 -13.17 8.03
N VAL A 172 -13.61 -12.75 7.95
CA VAL A 172 -12.75 -13.13 6.83
C VAL A 172 -12.45 -14.63 6.86
N LEU A 173 -11.98 -15.16 8.00
CA LEU A 173 -11.63 -16.58 8.12
C LEU A 173 -12.80 -17.53 7.80
N LEU A 174 -14.02 -17.14 8.14
CA LEU A 174 -15.24 -17.93 7.92
C LEU A 174 -15.95 -17.60 6.60
N GLY A 175 -15.40 -16.72 5.77
CA GLY A 175 -15.97 -16.34 4.47
C GLY A 175 -17.24 -15.48 4.54
N ARG A 176 -17.56 -14.89 5.70
CA ARG A 176 -18.62 -13.89 5.84
C ARG A 176 -18.22 -12.56 5.18
N ALA A 177 -16.92 -12.24 5.22
CA ALA A 177 -16.31 -11.20 4.44
C ALA A 177 -15.26 -11.81 3.49
N VAL A 178 -15.19 -11.27 2.28
CA VAL A 178 -14.20 -11.69 1.27
C VAL A 178 -12.99 -10.77 1.38
N PRO A 179 -11.75 -11.29 1.43
CA PRO A 179 -10.55 -10.47 1.43
C PRO A 179 -10.50 -9.56 0.20
N GLU A 180 -10.29 -8.27 0.43
CA GLU A 180 -10.23 -7.25 -0.61
C GLU A 180 -9.19 -6.16 -0.32
N GLY A 181 -8.35 -6.36 0.70
CA GLY A 181 -7.24 -5.49 1.04
C GLY A 181 -6.06 -5.67 0.09
N LYS A 182 -5.27 -4.60 -0.06
CA LYS A 182 -4.03 -4.57 -0.85
C LYS A 182 -2.89 -4.06 0.01
N LEU A 183 -1.68 -4.61 -0.18
CA LEU A 183 -0.50 -4.12 0.50
C LEU A 183 -0.18 -2.68 0.11
N THR A 184 0.03 -1.83 1.10
CA THR A 184 0.43 -0.43 0.94
C THR A 184 1.94 -0.22 0.95
N ALA A 185 2.71 -1.31 1.10
CA ALA A 185 4.16 -1.32 1.07
C ALA A 185 4.67 -2.55 0.31
N THR A 186 5.89 -2.46 -0.22
CA THR A 186 6.61 -3.61 -0.75
C THR A 186 7.23 -4.39 0.40
N TRP A 187 7.06 -5.70 0.43
CA TRP A 187 7.70 -6.58 1.41
C TRP A 187 8.97 -7.15 0.82
N ALA A 188 10.10 -6.80 1.40
CA ALA A 188 11.40 -7.35 1.01
C ALA A 188 11.51 -8.82 1.43
N ARG A 189 12.31 -9.61 0.71
CA ARG A 189 12.67 -10.96 1.14
C ARG A 189 13.61 -10.94 2.32
N ARG A 190 14.58 -10.01 2.29
CA ARG A 190 15.53 -9.73 3.38
C ARG A 190 15.58 -8.23 3.61
N TYR A 191 15.91 -7.84 4.81
CA TYR A 191 16.03 -6.42 5.15
C TYR A 191 17.03 -5.69 4.25
N ASP A 192 18.15 -6.33 3.93
CA ASP A 192 19.19 -5.75 3.08
C ASP A 192 18.78 -5.56 1.60
N ASP A 193 17.65 -6.11 1.19
CA ASP A 193 17.06 -5.85 -0.12
C ASP A 193 16.37 -4.48 -0.20
N ILE A 194 16.16 -3.80 0.93
CA ILE A 194 15.58 -2.45 1.00
C ILE A 194 16.67 -1.42 0.64
N PRO A 195 16.39 -0.45 -0.23
CA PRO A 195 17.39 0.56 -0.57
C PRO A 195 17.84 1.32 0.67
N CYS A 196 19.12 1.59 0.78
CA CYS A 196 19.73 2.36 1.87
C CYS A 196 19.38 1.86 3.29
N ALA A 197 18.94 0.59 3.44
CA ALA A 197 18.44 0.02 4.69
C ALA A 197 19.39 0.20 5.89
N ARG A 198 20.71 0.09 5.65
CA ARG A 198 21.73 0.25 6.70
C ARG A 198 22.07 1.71 7.03
N ALA A 199 21.51 2.66 6.27
CA ALA A 199 21.68 4.10 6.52
C ALA A 199 20.61 4.67 7.48
N PHE A 200 19.61 3.87 7.88
CA PHE A 200 18.59 4.30 8.84
C PHE A 200 19.22 4.63 10.20
N GLY A 201 18.88 5.78 10.77
CA GLY A 201 19.57 6.42 11.89
C GLY A 201 19.97 5.51 13.05
N SER A 202 19.01 4.75 13.61
CA SER A 202 19.29 3.84 14.73
C SER A 202 20.24 2.68 14.39
N LEU A 203 20.31 2.28 13.12
CA LEU A 203 21.17 1.18 12.66
C LEU A 203 22.61 1.61 12.40
N LYS A 204 22.85 2.86 12.05
CA LYS A 204 24.20 3.40 11.84
C LYS A 204 24.86 3.91 13.13
N GLY A 205 24.13 3.88 14.25
CA GLY A 205 24.64 4.31 15.56
C GLY A 205 24.73 5.82 15.78
N ASP A 206 24.54 6.63 14.75
CA ASP A 206 24.44 8.09 14.84
C ASP A 206 23.01 8.52 14.54
N VAL A 207 22.32 9.03 15.55
CA VAL A 207 20.94 9.51 15.46
C VAL A 207 20.84 11.03 15.32
N SER A 208 21.98 11.72 15.28
CA SER A 208 22.03 13.19 15.16
C SER A 208 21.83 13.66 13.73
N GLN A 209 22.14 12.80 12.75
CA GLN A 209 22.03 13.12 11.32
C GLN A 209 21.51 11.94 10.53
N ASP A 210 20.51 12.16 9.71
CA ASP A 210 20.02 11.20 8.74
C ASP A 210 20.10 11.75 7.33
N THR A 211 20.47 10.88 6.36
CA THR A 211 20.68 11.27 4.96
C THR A 211 19.80 10.41 4.06
N TYR A 212 18.82 11.03 3.43
CA TYR A 212 17.91 10.39 2.48
C TYR A 212 18.59 10.21 1.13
N ARG A 213 19.09 9.00 0.88
CA ARG A 213 19.83 8.66 -0.36
C ARG A 213 19.01 7.95 -1.42
N ASP A 214 17.77 7.59 -1.08
CA ASP A 214 16.92 6.83 -1.99
C ASP A 214 16.54 7.61 -3.25
N GLY A 215 16.52 8.94 -3.19
CA GLY A 215 16.06 9.79 -4.28
C GLY A 215 14.63 9.44 -4.69
N VAL A 216 14.42 9.16 -5.98
CA VAL A 216 13.11 8.73 -6.50
C VAL A 216 12.80 7.25 -6.22
N TYR A 217 13.79 6.47 -5.78
CA TYR A 217 13.70 5.01 -5.66
C TYR A 217 13.23 4.54 -4.29
N VAL A 218 12.06 5.02 -3.85
CA VAL A 218 11.45 4.61 -2.59
C VAL A 218 10.48 3.45 -2.81
N GLY A 219 10.54 2.42 -1.96
CA GLY A 219 9.62 1.28 -1.96
C GLY A 219 9.59 0.55 -3.30
N TYR A 220 8.39 0.27 -3.85
CA TYR A 220 8.24 -0.47 -5.09
C TYR A 220 9.01 0.14 -6.28
N ARG A 221 9.25 1.45 -6.28
CA ARG A 221 10.01 2.13 -7.34
C ARG A 221 11.44 1.61 -7.41
N TYR A 222 12.06 1.34 -6.26
CA TYR A 222 13.37 0.70 -6.20
C TYR A 222 13.30 -0.76 -6.69
N PHE A 223 12.44 -1.56 -6.09
CA PHE A 223 12.33 -3.00 -6.41
C PHE A 223 12.08 -3.21 -7.91
N ASP A 224 11.16 -2.45 -8.49
CA ASP A 224 10.85 -2.51 -9.92
C ASP A 224 12.00 -1.98 -10.80
N SER A 225 12.64 -0.87 -10.42
CA SER A 225 13.68 -0.25 -11.23
C SER A 225 14.99 -1.03 -11.19
N PHE A 226 15.36 -1.59 -10.06
CA PHE A 226 16.61 -2.33 -9.90
C PHE A 226 16.43 -3.85 -10.13
N GLY A 227 15.23 -4.31 -10.44
CA GLY A 227 14.95 -5.72 -10.69
C GLY A 227 15.08 -6.59 -9.44
N VAL A 228 14.94 -6.00 -8.25
CA VAL A 228 14.97 -6.72 -6.98
C VAL A 228 13.62 -7.39 -6.75
N ARG A 229 13.61 -8.72 -6.62
CA ARG A 229 12.37 -9.47 -6.44
C ARG A 229 11.85 -9.33 -5.01
N PRO A 230 10.67 -8.73 -4.79
CA PRO A 230 10.09 -8.66 -3.46
C PRO A 230 9.58 -10.02 -2.96
N LEU A 231 9.28 -10.12 -1.67
CA LEU A 231 8.50 -11.21 -1.12
C LEU A 231 7.04 -11.07 -1.51
N PHE A 232 6.49 -9.88 -1.31
CA PHE A 232 5.18 -9.46 -1.80
C PHE A 232 5.28 -8.05 -2.37
N ALA A 233 4.71 -7.87 -3.55
CA ALA A 233 4.76 -6.59 -4.24
C ALA A 233 3.82 -5.55 -3.61
N PHE A 234 4.10 -4.27 -3.81
CA PHE A 234 3.15 -3.19 -3.51
C PHE A 234 1.85 -3.40 -4.29
N GLY A 235 0.72 -3.19 -3.61
CA GLY A 235 -0.60 -3.38 -4.20
C GLY A 235 -1.07 -4.84 -4.27
N PHE A 236 -0.23 -5.81 -3.88
CA PHE A 236 -0.60 -7.24 -3.88
C PHE A 236 -1.66 -7.54 -2.82
N GLY A 237 -2.54 -8.46 -3.15
CA GLY A 237 -3.53 -9.05 -2.24
C GLY A 237 -4.46 -9.98 -3.01
N LEU A 238 -4.64 -11.19 -2.47
CA LEU A 238 -5.54 -12.23 -2.99
C LEU A 238 -6.96 -12.03 -2.47
N SER A 239 -7.89 -12.76 -3.07
CA SER A 239 -9.29 -12.81 -2.65
C SER A 239 -9.77 -14.27 -2.62
N TYR A 240 -11.01 -14.50 -2.14
CA TYR A 240 -11.69 -15.80 -2.29
C TYR A 240 -12.35 -15.97 -3.66
N THR A 241 -12.26 -14.94 -4.49
CA THR A 241 -12.67 -14.99 -5.90
C THR A 241 -11.49 -14.53 -6.77
N THR A 242 -11.66 -14.60 -8.08
CA THR A 242 -10.65 -14.18 -9.06
C THR A 242 -11.20 -13.05 -9.91
N PHE A 243 -10.29 -12.20 -10.39
CA PHE A 243 -10.66 -11.07 -11.24
C PHE A 243 -9.79 -11.07 -12.51
N ALA A 244 -10.40 -10.63 -13.60
CA ALA A 244 -9.70 -10.27 -14.82
C ALA A 244 -9.77 -8.76 -15.01
N LEU A 245 -8.63 -8.15 -15.36
CA LEU A 245 -8.53 -6.72 -15.64
C LEU A 245 -8.05 -6.53 -17.09
N ARG A 246 -8.66 -5.57 -17.79
CA ARG A 246 -8.18 -5.13 -19.10
C ARG A 246 -8.40 -3.62 -19.27
N ALA A 247 -7.49 -2.97 -19.99
CA ALA A 247 -7.74 -1.62 -20.45
C ALA A 247 -8.89 -1.67 -21.47
N ALA A 248 -9.94 -0.87 -21.24
CA ALA A 248 -11.09 -0.77 -22.11
C ALA A 248 -10.99 0.42 -23.07
N GLY A 249 -10.21 1.45 -22.71
CA GLY A 249 -9.97 2.63 -23.53
C GLY A 249 -9.16 3.69 -22.80
N LEU A 250 -8.68 4.66 -23.54
CA LEU A 250 -8.08 5.89 -23.03
C LEU A 250 -8.80 7.08 -23.64
N ASP A 251 -9.12 8.08 -22.80
CA ASP A 251 -9.51 9.41 -23.24
C ASP A 251 -8.31 10.35 -23.05
N VAL A 252 -7.78 10.86 -24.16
CA VAL A 252 -6.56 11.67 -24.19
C VAL A 252 -6.88 13.00 -24.87
N GLN A 253 -6.81 14.08 -24.08
CA GLN A 253 -7.01 15.46 -24.56
C GLN A 253 -5.91 16.34 -23.98
N PRO A 254 -5.73 17.58 -24.44
CA PRO A 254 -4.73 18.49 -23.88
C PRO A 254 -4.89 18.64 -22.37
N GLY A 255 -3.83 18.28 -21.62
CA GLY A 255 -3.79 18.33 -20.16
C GLY A 255 -4.65 17.29 -19.43
N HIS A 256 -5.37 16.45 -20.16
CA HIS A 256 -6.30 15.46 -19.60
C HIS A 256 -5.96 14.04 -20.09
N LEU A 257 -5.93 13.12 -19.15
CA LEU A 257 -5.76 11.69 -19.40
C LEU A 257 -6.70 10.92 -18.48
N ALA A 258 -7.60 10.14 -19.05
CA ALA A 258 -8.40 9.18 -18.30
C ALA A 258 -8.20 7.77 -18.88
N VAL A 259 -8.04 6.78 -17.98
CA VAL A 259 -7.86 5.38 -18.36
C VAL A 259 -9.09 4.59 -17.91
N GLN A 260 -9.76 3.95 -18.87
CA GLN A 260 -10.88 3.08 -18.61
C GLN A 260 -10.37 1.65 -18.39
N VAL A 261 -10.70 1.07 -17.25
CA VAL A 261 -10.31 -0.30 -16.89
C VAL A 261 -11.55 -1.12 -16.61
N GLU A 262 -11.76 -2.14 -17.40
CA GLU A 262 -12.79 -3.13 -17.16
C GLU A 262 -12.26 -4.18 -16.19
N VAL A 263 -13.04 -4.45 -15.14
CA VAL A 263 -12.77 -5.44 -14.11
C VAL A 263 -13.94 -6.42 -14.07
N ALA A 264 -13.66 -7.69 -14.29
CA ALA A 264 -14.64 -8.79 -14.23
C ALA A 264 -14.34 -9.72 -13.07
N ASN A 265 -15.36 -10.08 -12.29
CA ASN A 265 -15.26 -11.19 -11.34
C ASN A 265 -15.38 -12.52 -12.10
N THR A 266 -14.26 -13.21 -12.25
CA THR A 266 -14.16 -14.49 -12.99
C THR A 266 -14.34 -15.73 -12.12
N GLY A 267 -14.47 -15.54 -10.80
CA GLY A 267 -14.74 -16.63 -9.87
C GLY A 267 -16.17 -17.12 -9.92
N ALA A 268 -16.40 -18.33 -9.38
CA ALA A 268 -17.71 -19.00 -9.48
C ALA A 268 -18.57 -18.88 -8.22
N ARG A 269 -17.99 -18.46 -7.07
CA ARG A 269 -18.67 -18.62 -5.77
C ARG A 269 -18.85 -17.33 -4.99
N PHE A 270 -17.85 -16.46 -4.95
CA PHE A 270 -17.84 -15.30 -4.08
C PHE A 270 -18.00 -13.99 -4.84
N ALA A 271 -18.86 -13.12 -4.35
CA ALA A 271 -18.86 -11.74 -4.76
C ALA A 271 -17.73 -11.01 -4.02
N GLY A 272 -16.96 -10.16 -4.73
CA GLY A 272 -15.81 -9.45 -4.17
C GLY A 272 -15.55 -8.11 -4.85
N ARG A 273 -14.51 -7.43 -4.41
CA ARG A 273 -14.02 -6.17 -4.98
C ARG A 273 -12.57 -6.32 -5.38
N GLU A 274 -12.19 -5.61 -6.44
CA GLU A 274 -10.80 -5.56 -6.89
C GLU A 274 -10.35 -4.10 -7.03
N VAL A 275 -9.04 -3.87 -6.91
CA VAL A 275 -8.42 -2.55 -7.11
C VAL A 275 -7.69 -2.55 -8.45
N ALA A 276 -8.21 -1.76 -9.39
CA ALA A 276 -7.49 -1.46 -10.62
C ALA A 276 -6.42 -0.38 -10.33
N GLN A 277 -5.21 -0.59 -10.84
CA GLN A 277 -4.08 0.31 -10.70
C GLN A 277 -3.55 0.68 -12.08
N VAL A 278 -3.31 1.97 -12.29
CA VAL A 278 -2.69 2.51 -13.50
C VAL A 278 -1.30 3.03 -13.14
N TYR A 279 -0.30 2.58 -13.88
CA TYR A 279 1.07 3.03 -13.75
C TYR A 279 1.53 3.69 -15.06
N LEU A 280 2.45 4.64 -14.92
CA LEU A 280 3.12 5.28 -16.04
C LEU A 280 4.62 5.00 -15.99
N SER A 281 5.22 4.70 -17.13
CA SER A 281 6.67 4.73 -17.33
C SER A 281 7.03 5.93 -18.19
N ALA A 282 8.02 6.70 -17.76
CA ALA A 282 8.51 7.88 -18.48
C ALA A 282 9.66 7.52 -19.43
N PRO A 283 9.91 8.33 -20.48
CA PRO A 283 11.10 8.20 -21.30
C PRO A 283 12.35 8.33 -20.42
N GLN A 284 13.38 7.59 -20.75
CA GLN A 284 14.66 7.65 -20.05
C GLN A 284 15.47 8.84 -20.56
N GLY A 285 16.04 9.60 -19.62
CA GLY A 285 16.81 10.80 -19.87
C GLY A 285 18.01 10.90 -18.94
N GLU A 286 18.53 12.11 -18.75
CA GLU A 286 19.66 12.37 -17.86
C GLU A 286 19.32 12.24 -16.39
N LEU A 287 18.05 12.50 -16.04
CA LEU A 287 17.59 12.38 -14.65
C LEU A 287 17.30 10.92 -14.28
N PRO A 288 17.66 10.50 -13.06
CA PRO A 288 17.20 9.23 -12.51
C PRO A 288 15.68 9.13 -12.55
N ARG A 289 15.15 8.04 -13.10
CA ARG A 289 13.73 7.79 -13.24
C ARG A 289 13.36 6.41 -12.73
N GLU A 290 12.29 6.32 -11.98
CA GLU A 290 11.69 5.04 -11.68
C GLU A 290 11.18 4.36 -12.96
N ARG A 291 11.23 3.04 -12.99
CA ARG A 291 10.74 2.26 -14.13
C ARG A 291 9.25 2.53 -14.37
N ARG A 292 8.45 2.52 -13.31
CA ARG A 292 7.00 2.79 -13.36
C ARG A 292 6.55 3.51 -12.10
N ARG A 293 5.61 4.44 -12.26
CA ARG A 293 4.99 5.23 -11.20
C ARG A 293 3.51 4.92 -11.14
N LEU A 294 2.96 4.61 -9.95
CA LEU A 294 1.51 4.57 -9.74
C LEU A 294 0.93 5.95 -10.01
N ALA A 295 0.09 6.05 -11.01
CA ALA A 295 -0.53 7.29 -11.45
C ALA A 295 -1.98 7.43 -10.98
N GLY A 296 -2.69 6.31 -10.83
CA GLY A 296 -4.05 6.30 -10.31
C GLY A 296 -4.49 4.90 -9.90
N PHE A 297 -5.50 4.84 -9.05
CA PHE A 297 -6.15 3.58 -8.66
C PHE A 297 -7.61 3.81 -8.30
N ALA A 298 -8.41 2.76 -8.49
CA ALA A 298 -9.80 2.77 -8.05
C ALA A 298 -10.24 1.35 -7.66
N LYS A 299 -11.15 1.26 -6.68
CA LYS A 299 -11.73 -0.01 -6.22
C LYS A 299 -13.12 -0.17 -6.82
N THR A 300 -13.44 -1.38 -7.28
CA THR A 300 -14.78 -1.69 -7.80
C THR A 300 -15.83 -1.65 -6.69
N ARG A 301 -17.09 -1.52 -7.07
CA ARG A 301 -18.18 -2.01 -6.23
C ARG A 301 -18.04 -3.52 -6.02
N ARG A 302 -18.86 -4.09 -5.15
CA ARG A 302 -18.90 -5.54 -4.98
C ARG A 302 -19.51 -6.19 -6.23
N LEU A 303 -18.71 -7.01 -6.93
CA LEU A 303 -19.09 -7.72 -8.16
C LEU A 303 -19.51 -9.14 -7.83
N ALA A 304 -20.67 -9.55 -8.24
CA ALA A 304 -21.10 -10.96 -8.21
C ALA A 304 -20.27 -11.80 -9.19
N PRO A 305 -20.25 -13.14 -9.04
CA PRO A 305 -19.65 -14.02 -10.05
C PRO A 305 -20.16 -13.73 -11.47
N GLY A 306 -19.25 -13.53 -12.42
CA GLY A 306 -19.54 -13.18 -13.79
C GLY A 306 -19.86 -11.68 -14.03
N GLU A 307 -19.97 -10.89 -12.98
CA GLU A 307 -20.29 -9.47 -13.11
C GLU A 307 -19.05 -8.64 -13.47
N THR A 308 -19.28 -7.58 -14.24
CA THR A 308 -18.23 -6.68 -14.75
C THR A 308 -18.55 -5.23 -14.36
N GLN A 309 -17.50 -4.44 -14.16
CA GLN A 309 -17.56 -2.98 -14.01
C GLN A 309 -16.42 -2.31 -14.76
N THR A 310 -16.73 -1.23 -15.47
CA THR A 310 -15.69 -0.33 -15.99
C THR A 310 -15.45 0.79 -15.00
N LEU A 311 -14.19 0.99 -14.64
CA LEU A 311 -13.71 2.10 -13.81
C LEU A 311 -13.04 3.12 -14.73
N THR A 312 -13.31 4.40 -14.52
CA THR A 312 -12.58 5.50 -15.16
C THR A 312 -11.62 6.10 -14.13
N LEU A 313 -10.33 6.07 -14.43
CA LEU A 313 -9.29 6.63 -13.59
C LEU A 313 -8.76 7.90 -14.24
N GLU A 314 -9.04 9.03 -13.61
CA GLU A 314 -8.50 10.32 -13.98
C GLU A 314 -7.04 10.41 -13.54
N ILE A 315 -6.14 10.68 -14.48
CA ILE A 315 -4.69 10.75 -14.24
C ILE A 315 -4.25 12.21 -14.36
N PRO A 316 -3.91 12.85 -13.24
CA PRO A 316 -3.39 14.21 -13.27
C PRO A 316 -2.13 14.29 -14.14
N GLN A 317 -2.04 15.25 -15.04
CA GLN A 317 -0.86 15.41 -15.90
C GLN A 317 0.46 15.55 -15.11
N LYS A 318 0.42 16.01 -13.87
CA LYS A 318 1.58 16.07 -12.95
C LYS A 318 2.19 14.68 -12.70
N GLN A 319 1.45 13.58 -12.90
CA GLN A 319 1.96 12.22 -12.79
C GLN A 319 2.94 11.85 -13.92
N LEU A 320 2.91 12.58 -15.05
CA LEU A 320 3.91 12.43 -16.12
C LEU A 320 5.17 13.24 -15.83
N ALA A 321 5.08 14.30 -14.99
CA ALA A 321 6.19 15.20 -14.74
C ALA A 321 7.25 14.61 -13.81
N ALA A 322 8.49 15.06 -13.97
CA ALA A 322 9.55 14.92 -12.99
C ALA A 322 10.04 16.29 -12.53
N PHE A 323 10.63 16.31 -11.35
CA PHE A 323 11.30 17.50 -10.85
C PHE A 323 12.71 17.59 -11.45
N HIS A 324 13.00 18.71 -12.11
CA HIS A 324 14.31 19.06 -12.66
C HIS A 324 15.02 20.01 -11.67
N PRO A 325 16.01 19.53 -10.91
CA PRO A 325 16.62 20.34 -9.85
C PRO A 325 17.33 21.58 -10.41
N GLU A 326 18.00 21.47 -11.54
CA GLU A 326 18.70 22.60 -12.18
C GLU A 326 17.76 23.72 -12.66
N GLN A 327 16.54 23.35 -13.02
CA GLN A 327 15.50 24.29 -13.47
C GLN A 327 14.59 24.74 -12.34
N ASN A 328 14.67 24.11 -11.17
CA ASN A 328 13.71 24.23 -10.08
C ASN A 328 12.27 24.11 -10.58
N ALA A 329 11.98 23.07 -11.36
CA ALA A 329 10.70 22.95 -12.06
C ALA A 329 10.22 21.51 -12.18
N TRP A 330 8.91 21.34 -12.17
CA TRP A 330 8.23 20.12 -12.59
C TRP A 330 8.00 20.16 -14.09
N VAL A 331 8.58 19.22 -14.81
CA VAL A 331 8.57 19.18 -16.28
C VAL A 331 8.02 17.84 -16.76
N VAL A 332 7.09 17.88 -17.70
CA VAL A 332 6.75 16.71 -18.53
C VAL A 332 7.74 16.71 -19.69
N ASP A 333 8.58 15.68 -19.76
CA ASP A 333 9.59 15.59 -20.81
C ASP A 333 8.97 15.16 -22.16
N ALA A 334 9.63 15.51 -23.23
CA ALA A 334 9.30 14.97 -24.55
C ALA A 334 9.70 13.49 -24.62
N GLY A 335 8.93 12.71 -25.38
CA GLY A 335 9.21 11.29 -25.58
C GLY A 335 7.98 10.41 -25.37
N LEU A 336 8.21 9.12 -25.22
CA LEU A 336 7.17 8.11 -25.11
C LEU A 336 7.01 7.61 -23.67
N TYR A 337 5.79 7.70 -23.21
CA TYR A 337 5.33 7.19 -21.91
C TYR A 337 4.53 5.92 -22.12
N GLY A 338 4.79 4.89 -21.33
CA GLY A 338 3.96 3.68 -21.32
C GLY A 338 2.83 3.80 -20.31
N VAL A 339 1.63 3.34 -20.69
CA VAL A 339 0.45 3.22 -19.81
C VAL A 339 0.27 1.75 -19.45
N TRP A 340 0.36 1.43 -18.17
CA TRP A 340 0.28 0.08 -17.63
C TRP A 340 -0.93 -0.08 -16.74
N VAL A 341 -1.61 -1.21 -16.84
CA VAL A 341 -2.78 -1.55 -16.03
C VAL A 341 -2.58 -2.89 -15.35
N GLY A 342 -3.00 -2.98 -14.09
CA GLY A 342 -2.98 -4.22 -13.31
C GLY A 342 -3.57 -4.05 -11.92
N ASN A 343 -3.25 -4.95 -11.01
CA ASN A 343 -3.74 -4.95 -9.62
C ASN A 343 -2.64 -5.04 -8.56
N SER A 344 -1.38 -5.03 -8.98
CA SER A 344 -0.19 -4.89 -8.13
C SER A 344 1.00 -4.42 -8.97
N SER A 345 2.07 -3.93 -8.34
CA SER A 345 3.24 -3.39 -9.05
C SER A 345 4.02 -4.45 -9.84
N ASP A 346 3.83 -5.72 -9.59
CA ASP A 346 4.44 -6.86 -10.29
C ASP A 346 3.49 -7.58 -11.26
N ALA A 347 2.19 -7.25 -11.25
CA ALA A 347 1.17 -7.82 -12.14
C ALA A 347 0.57 -6.72 -13.03
N LEU A 348 1.41 -6.18 -13.90
CA LEU A 348 1.09 -5.07 -14.81
C LEU A 348 1.22 -5.50 -16.27
N ARG A 349 0.33 -4.97 -17.10
CA ARG A 349 0.38 -5.11 -18.55
C ARG A 349 0.44 -3.74 -19.22
N LEU A 350 1.39 -3.56 -20.14
CA LEU A 350 1.42 -2.40 -21.03
C LEU A 350 0.21 -2.45 -21.96
N CYS A 351 -0.55 -1.36 -22.03
CA CYS A 351 -1.78 -1.32 -22.80
C CYS A 351 -1.86 -0.18 -23.83
N ALA A 352 -1.03 0.85 -23.67
CA ALA A 352 -0.94 1.96 -24.60
C ALA A 352 0.36 2.75 -24.40
N MET A 353 0.69 3.59 -25.37
CA MET A 353 1.76 4.59 -25.27
C MET A 353 1.17 5.99 -25.42
N LEU A 354 1.80 6.96 -24.72
CA LEU A 354 1.54 8.39 -24.93
C LEU A 354 2.79 9.02 -25.56
N GLU A 355 2.61 9.76 -26.62
CA GLU A 355 3.67 10.53 -27.26
C GLU A 355 3.55 12.00 -26.86
N VAL A 356 4.60 12.56 -26.31
CA VAL A 356 4.74 13.98 -25.97
C VAL A 356 5.78 14.59 -26.90
N ASP A 357 5.34 15.47 -27.78
CA ASP A 357 6.21 16.03 -28.84
C ASP A 357 7.26 17.02 -28.30
N ALA A 358 6.94 17.77 -27.26
CA ALA A 358 7.83 18.76 -26.65
C ALA A 358 7.69 18.82 -25.13
N ALA A 359 8.82 19.07 -24.44
CA ALA A 359 8.81 19.22 -23.00
C ALA A 359 8.02 20.46 -22.56
N VAL A 360 7.25 20.32 -21.48
CA VAL A 360 6.42 21.39 -20.91
C VAL A 360 6.65 21.53 -19.43
N THR A 361 7.01 22.73 -18.98
CA THR A 361 7.10 23.08 -17.56
C THR A 361 5.69 23.27 -17.02
N LEU A 362 5.32 22.43 -16.04
CA LEU A 362 4.02 22.53 -15.35
C LEU A 362 4.07 23.49 -14.17
N GLU A 363 5.19 23.52 -13.45
CA GLU A 363 5.30 24.31 -12.22
C GLU A 363 6.76 24.69 -12.01
N ARG A 364 7.00 25.95 -11.68
CA ARG A 364 8.31 26.43 -11.21
C ARG A 364 8.28 26.60 -9.71
N THR A 365 9.33 26.17 -9.06
CA THR A 365 9.52 26.27 -7.62
C THR A 365 10.79 27.07 -7.32
N HIS A 366 11.02 27.32 -6.06
CA HIS A 366 12.30 27.83 -5.58
C HIS A 366 12.70 27.03 -4.33
N PRO A 367 14.00 26.78 -4.13
CA PRO A 367 14.46 26.03 -2.98
C PRO A 367 14.30 26.89 -1.71
N ILE A 368 13.57 26.34 -0.73
CA ILE A 368 13.41 26.99 0.59
C ILE A 368 14.57 26.61 1.51
N CYS A 369 14.93 25.31 1.51
CA CYS A 369 16.00 24.75 2.34
C CYS A 369 16.92 23.89 1.47
N PRO A 370 17.82 24.49 0.66
CA PRO A 370 18.75 23.70 -0.14
C PRO A 370 19.70 22.93 0.78
N PRO A 371 20.12 21.70 0.39
CA PRO A 371 21.07 20.93 1.16
C PRO A 371 22.41 21.68 1.25
N GLN A 372 23.02 21.68 2.44
CA GLN A 372 24.33 22.34 2.66
C GLN A 372 25.50 21.58 2.00
N HIS A 373 25.32 20.28 1.79
CA HIS A 373 26.29 19.39 1.16
C HIS A 373 25.60 18.51 0.13
N PRO A 374 26.30 18.06 -0.92
CA PRO A 374 25.75 17.12 -1.88
C PRO A 374 25.27 15.84 -1.17
N ILE A 375 24.05 15.42 -1.46
CA ILE A 375 23.51 14.15 -1.02
C ILE A 375 23.83 13.13 -2.13
N GLY A 376 24.57 12.08 -1.79
CA GLY A 376 24.88 10.99 -2.73
C GLY A 376 23.66 10.09 -2.90
N GLU A 377 22.69 10.53 -3.68
CA GLU A 377 21.50 9.73 -4.00
C GLU A 377 21.83 8.55 -4.91
N LEU A 378 20.95 7.56 -4.95
CA LEU A 378 21.01 6.48 -5.92
C LEU A 378 20.92 7.04 -7.32
N GLY A 379 21.89 6.67 -8.15
CA GLY A 379 21.92 7.04 -9.57
C GLY A 379 20.89 6.28 -10.40
N ALA A 380 20.94 6.48 -11.73
CA ALA A 380 20.06 5.78 -12.64
C ALA A 380 20.13 4.25 -12.45
N ALA A 381 18.98 3.61 -12.45
CA ALA A 381 18.90 2.16 -12.27
C ALA A 381 19.56 1.43 -13.45
N PRO A 382 20.32 0.34 -13.23
CA PRO A 382 20.94 -0.43 -14.29
C PRO A 382 19.92 -0.91 -15.33
N GLY A 383 20.27 -0.88 -16.61
CA GLY A 383 19.43 -1.38 -17.71
C GLY A 383 18.17 -0.53 -17.98
N ALA A 384 18.13 0.73 -17.57
CA ALA A 384 16.99 1.62 -17.83
C ALA A 384 16.69 1.76 -19.33
N GLN A 385 17.72 1.94 -20.17
CA GLN A 385 17.58 2.04 -21.62
C GLN A 385 17.09 0.74 -22.26
N ASP A 386 17.55 -0.41 -21.77
CA ASP A 386 17.07 -1.71 -22.28
C ASP A 386 15.57 -1.90 -21.99
N ARG A 387 15.11 -1.43 -20.84
CA ARG A 387 13.68 -1.49 -20.47
C ARG A 387 12.79 -0.62 -21.35
N GLU A 388 13.30 0.55 -21.77
CA GLU A 388 12.60 1.39 -22.75
C GLU A 388 12.52 0.69 -24.11
N ALA A 389 13.61 0.07 -24.56
CA ALA A 389 13.62 -0.74 -25.77
C ALA A 389 12.67 -1.95 -25.69
N ASP A 390 12.51 -2.57 -24.50
CA ASP A 390 11.53 -3.63 -24.28
C ASP A 390 10.09 -3.13 -24.40
N GLN A 391 9.77 -1.93 -23.92
CA GLN A 391 8.45 -1.33 -24.11
C GLN A 391 8.13 -1.13 -25.60
N TRP A 392 9.10 -0.66 -26.35
CA TRP A 392 8.98 -0.53 -27.81
C TRP A 392 8.71 -1.86 -28.48
N ARG A 393 9.44 -2.92 -28.11
CA ARG A 393 9.21 -4.27 -28.62
C ARG A 393 7.80 -4.75 -28.32
N GLN A 394 7.32 -4.58 -27.07
CA GLN A 394 5.96 -4.94 -26.69
C GLN A 394 4.92 -4.13 -27.46
N LYS A 395 5.16 -2.82 -27.70
CA LYS A 395 4.28 -1.97 -28.51
C LYS A 395 4.10 -2.56 -29.91
N VAL A 396 5.21 -2.96 -30.55
CA VAL A 396 5.19 -3.54 -31.89
C VAL A 396 4.56 -4.93 -31.90
N GLU A 397 4.94 -5.79 -30.94
CA GLU A 397 4.48 -7.20 -30.84
C GLU A 397 2.96 -7.28 -30.64
N TYR A 398 2.40 -6.40 -29.80
CA TYR A 398 0.96 -6.41 -29.47
C TYR A 398 0.15 -5.34 -30.18
N ASP A 399 0.72 -4.66 -31.15
CA ASP A 399 0.09 -3.54 -31.92
C ASP A 399 -0.61 -2.52 -31.00
N LEU A 400 0.10 -2.08 -29.96
CA LEU A 400 -0.50 -1.21 -28.96
C LEU A 400 -0.72 0.21 -29.52
N PRO A 401 -1.83 0.85 -29.16
CA PRO A 401 -2.14 2.20 -29.62
C PRO A 401 -1.16 3.23 -29.06
N VAL A 402 -0.87 4.25 -29.86
CA VAL A 402 -0.10 5.43 -29.46
C VAL A 402 -1.01 6.64 -29.55
N TYR A 403 -1.13 7.36 -28.43
CA TYR A 403 -1.93 8.58 -28.34
C TYR A 403 -1.02 9.81 -28.22
N LYS A 404 -1.31 10.88 -28.93
CA LYS A 404 -0.64 12.16 -28.71
C LYS A 404 -1.17 12.82 -27.46
N PHE A 405 -0.28 13.08 -26.50
CA PHE A 405 -0.60 13.82 -25.29
C PHE A 405 0.06 15.19 -25.31
N VAL A 406 -0.73 16.24 -25.15
CA VAL A 406 -0.27 17.62 -25.09
C VAL A 406 -0.35 18.12 -23.65
N PRO A 407 0.76 18.22 -22.91
CA PRO A 407 0.73 18.81 -21.57
C PRO A 407 0.33 20.28 -21.65
N VAL A 408 -0.44 20.74 -20.69
CA VAL A 408 -0.90 22.13 -20.61
C VAL A 408 -0.19 22.82 -19.44
N ALA A 409 0.60 23.85 -19.76
CA ALA A 409 1.17 24.70 -18.72
C ALA A 409 0.03 25.40 -17.94
N PRO A 410 0.10 25.48 -16.60
CA PRO A 410 -0.90 26.23 -15.85
C PRO A 410 -0.89 27.69 -16.28
N ALA A 411 -2.05 28.33 -16.23
CA ALA A 411 -2.13 29.78 -16.39
C ALA A 411 -1.16 30.45 -15.41
N ALA A 412 -0.48 31.52 -15.85
CA ALA A 412 0.38 32.27 -14.96
C ALA A 412 -0.39 32.60 -13.66
N PRO A 413 0.19 32.37 -12.47
CA PRO A 413 -0.50 32.72 -11.24
C PRO A 413 -0.89 34.18 -11.29
N ALA A 414 -2.11 34.49 -10.86
CA ALA A 414 -2.49 35.87 -10.64
C ALA A 414 -1.40 36.55 -9.80
N PRO A 415 -1.02 37.81 -10.09
CA PRO A 415 -0.03 38.49 -9.30
C PRO A 415 -0.37 38.30 -7.81
N ALA A 416 0.59 37.79 -7.03
CA ALA A 416 0.39 37.57 -5.61
C ALA A 416 -0.17 38.87 -5.03
N ALA A 417 -1.26 38.77 -4.26
CA ALA A 417 -1.68 39.90 -3.46
C ALA A 417 -0.45 40.45 -2.70
N PRO A 418 -0.23 41.75 -2.65
CA PRO A 418 0.95 42.27 -1.98
C PRO A 418 1.05 41.62 -0.61
N LEU A 419 2.21 41.02 -0.30
CA LEU A 419 2.52 40.58 1.04
C LEU A 419 2.20 41.76 1.97
N LEU A 420 1.44 41.51 3.03
CA LEU A 420 1.16 42.49 4.06
C LEU A 420 2.47 43.24 4.36
N ALA A 421 2.45 44.56 4.30
CA ALA A 421 3.61 45.37 4.64
C ALA A 421 4.03 45.04 6.08
N GLU A 422 5.33 45.17 6.42
CA GLU A 422 5.85 44.87 7.77
C GLU A 422 5.05 45.48 8.92
N GLY A 423 4.35 46.62 8.70
CA GLY A 423 3.46 47.25 9.68
C GLY A 423 2.10 46.60 9.89
N ASP A 424 1.69 45.65 9.00
CA ASP A 424 0.38 45.00 9.12
C ASP A 424 0.39 43.81 10.10
N LEU A 425 1.57 43.30 10.45
CA LEU A 425 1.72 42.23 11.45
C LEU A 425 1.34 42.70 12.86
N ASP A 426 1.62 43.97 13.20
CA ASP A 426 1.27 44.53 14.49
C ASP A 426 -0.25 44.70 14.69
N SER A 427 -1.00 44.74 13.60
CA SER A 427 -2.48 44.80 13.65
C SER A 427 -3.14 43.44 13.91
N LEU A 428 -2.41 42.34 13.73
CA LEU A 428 -2.91 40.97 13.94
C LEU A 428 -2.60 40.42 15.35
N VAL A 429 -1.66 41.04 16.06
CA VAL A 429 -1.26 40.62 17.42
C VAL A 429 -2.42 40.64 18.43
N PRO A 430 -3.42 41.56 18.37
CA PRO A 430 -4.55 41.52 19.29
C PRO A 430 -5.55 40.38 19.02
N LEU A 431 -5.40 39.59 17.93
CA LEU A 431 -6.32 38.50 17.55
C LEU A 431 -5.78 37.13 17.90
N LEU A 432 -4.55 37.03 18.40
CA LEU A 432 -3.91 35.84 18.93
C LEU A 432 -3.90 35.87 20.46
#